data_eccd7c045e1a62d8441acc8aa4ed01f2
#
_entry.id   eccd7c045e1a62d8441acc8aa4ed01f2
#
_cell.length_a   1.000
_cell.length_b   1.000
_cell.length_c   1.000
_cell.angle_alpha   90.00
_cell.angle_beta   90.00
_cell.angle_gamma   90.00
#
_symmetry.space_group_name_H-M   'P 1'
#
loop_
_entity.id
_entity.type
_entity.pdbx_description
1 polymer ?
#
loop_
_entity_poly.entity_id
_entity_poly.type
_entity_poly.pdbx_seq_one_letter_code
_entity_poly.pdbx_strand_id
1 'polypeptide(L)'
;MELRKLSASQLFTGYQLLNDGYVLITDREGTCIDIVRKEDAGDGVETMDGILTPGLINCHCHLELSHLKDVIPPHTGLIEFLCSVVTKRDFSPAIIQEKIAAAEKEMYDNGIVAVGDIGNTADTAYVKRKSQIRWQNFVEVLGFTDARAEENITHYKKVAADLESVLRSSNIAHRSSLVPHAPYSISPKTFELINTHTANQIISIHNQEHPAEDELYKTGGGDYLKLFKIFGIEQSPFPVTGKSSIRSVLPHFKNGQTIFLIHNTYMPEEDVQWANDYAANNGIKLVYCFCINANLYIENKVPPVEMLMRNNVPLTLGTDSYSSNWQLSIAKEIQAVHHHFSSVPLATILQWATINGARAMQWDDTLGSFEKGKKPGVVLLSNDLSQSTRLL
;
A
#
# COMPACT_ATOMS: atom_id res chain seq x y z
N MET A 1 -4.32 -22.89 -29.56
CA MET A 1 -4.46 -21.96 -28.40
C MET A 1 -5.03 -20.67 -29.00
N GLU A 2 -6.14 -20.20 -28.48
CA GLU A 2 -6.70 -18.93 -28.99
C GLU A 2 -5.98 -17.78 -28.30
N LEU A 3 -5.46 -16.86 -29.09
CA LEU A 3 -4.65 -15.74 -28.62
C LEU A 3 -5.48 -14.45 -28.64
N ARG A 4 -5.21 -13.55 -27.69
CA ARG A 4 -5.62 -12.14 -27.76
C ARG A 4 -4.43 -11.31 -28.19
N LYS A 5 -4.68 -10.34 -29.04
CA LYS A 5 -3.67 -9.41 -29.57
C LYS A 5 -4.14 -8.00 -29.29
N LEU A 6 -3.51 -7.35 -28.32
CA LEU A 6 -3.94 -6.06 -27.79
C LEU A 6 -2.94 -4.96 -28.15
N SER A 7 -3.42 -3.87 -28.71
CA SER A 7 -2.63 -2.68 -29.05
C SER A 7 -3.30 -1.43 -28.48
N ALA A 8 -2.52 -0.44 -28.11
CA ALA A 8 -3.03 0.87 -27.69
C ALA A 8 -2.10 1.99 -28.17
N SER A 9 -2.47 3.25 -27.90
CA SER A 9 -1.65 4.42 -28.22
C SER A 9 -0.24 4.32 -27.61
N GLN A 10 -0.13 3.69 -26.43
CA GLN A 10 1.14 3.34 -25.80
C GLN A 10 1.03 1.98 -25.10
N LEU A 11 2.16 1.30 -24.91
CA LEU A 11 2.26 0.04 -24.19
C LEU A 11 3.40 0.13 -23.15
N PHE A 12 3.04 -0.01 -21.87
CA PHE A 12 4.02 -0.09 -20.78
C PHE A 12 4.33 -1.55 -20.47
N THR A 13 5.58 -1.96 -20.63
CA THR A 13 5.99 -3.37 -20.49
C THR A 13 6.15 -3.83 -19.03
N GLY A 14 6.14 -2.91 -18.07
CA GLY A 14 6.62 -3.05 -16.70
C GLY A 14 7.97 -2.34 -16.47
N TYR A 15 8.69 -2.05 -17.56
CA TYR A 15 10.01 -1.41 -17.52
C TYR A 15 10.10 -0.19 -18.44
N GLN A 16 9.50 -0.26 -19.60
CA GLN A 16 9.58 0.75 -20.67
C GLN A 16 8.20 1.12 -21.17
N LEU A 17 8.00 2.38 -21.45
CA LEU A 17 6.82 2.90 -22.15
C LEU A 17 7.12 2.96 -23.64
N LEU A 18 6.52 2.06 -24.40
CA LEU A 18 6.61 1.97 -25.86
C LEU A 18 5.53 2.83 -26.48
N ASN A 19 5.87 3.54 -27.55
CA ASN A 19 4.89 4.30 -28.33
C ASN A 19 4.02 3.36 -29.19
N ASP A 20 3.08 3.92 -29.96
CA ASP A 20 2.27 3.17 -30.92
C ASP A 20 3.11 2.26 -31.82
N GLY A 21 2.51 1.17 -32.28
CA GLY A 21 3.17 0.20 -33.16
C GLY A 21 3.59 -1.10 -32.48
N TYR A 22 3.20 -1.32 -31.23
CA TYR A 22 3.41 -2.59 -30.54
C TYR A 22 2.11 -3.29 -30.20
N VAL A 23 2.14 -4.62 -30.17
CA VAL A 23 1.03 -5.52 -29.85
C VAL A 23 1.46 -6.47 -28.74
N LEU A 24 0.71 -6.46 -27.64
CA LEU A 24 0.80 -7.49 -26.61
C LEU A 24 0.01 -8.71 -27.07
N ILE A 25 0.65 -9.86 -27.08
CA ILE A 25 0.02 -11.16 -27.36
C ILE A 25 -0.11 -11.95 -26.07
N THR A 26 -1.32 -12.36 -25.73
CA THR A 26 -1.61 -13.24 -24.58
C THR A 26 -2.42 -14.45 -25.02
N ASP A 27 -2.44 -15.49 -24.17
CA ASP A 27 -3.50 -16.48 -24.25
C ASP A 27 -4.84 -15.92 -23.70
N ARG A 28 -5.91 -16.72 -23.76
CA ARG A 28 -7.24 -16.32 -23.24
C ARG A 28 -7.24 -16.05 -21.73
N GLU A 29 -6.31 -16.66 -21.03
CA GLU A 29 -6.20 -16.53 -19.56
C GLU A 29 -5.34 -15.35 -19.12
N GLY A 30 -4.73 -14.62 -20.06
CA GLY A 30 -3.89 -13.46 -19.81
C GLY A 30 -2.42 -13.79 -19.57
N THR A 31 -1.95 -15.00 -19.92
CA THR A 31 -0.52 -15.34 -19.90
C THR A 31 0.18 -14.63 -21.06
N CYS A 32 1.21 -13.85 -20.76
CA CYS A 32 1.99 -13.13 -21.78
C CYS A 32 2.76 -14.13 -22.67
N ILE A 33 2.54 -14.03 -23.97
CA ILE A 33 3.24 -14.84 -24.97
C ILE A 33 4.40 -14.05 -25.56
N ASP A 34 4.11 -12.81 -26.03
CA ASP A 34 5.13 -11.94 -26.63
C ASP A 34 4.64 -10.48 -26.72
N ILE A 35 5.57 -9.58 -26.99
CA ILE A 35 5.31 -8.21 -27.45
C ILE A 35 6.02 -8.05 -28.78
N VAL A 36 5.26 -7.83 -29.85
CA VAL A 36 5.76 -7.76 -31.23
C VAL A 36 5.44 -6.41 -31.86
N ARG A 37 6.05 -6.12 -33.01
CA ARG A 37 5.63 -5.01 -33.88
C ARG A 37 4.27 -5.29 -34.47
N LYS A 38 3.48 -4.25 -34.74
CA LYS A 38 2.13 -4.38 -35.28
C LYS A 38 2.13 -5.07 -36.66
N GLU A 39 3.17 -4.84 -37.47
CA GLU A 39 3.40 -5.47 -38.76
C GLU A 39 3.64 -6.98 -38.65
N ASP A 40 4.16 -7.46 -37.53
CA ASP A 40 4.45 -8.88 -37.30
C ASP A 40 3.31 -9.59 -36.55
N ALA A 41 2.32 -8.85 -36.04
CA ALA A 41 1.25 -9.41 -35.22
C ALA A 41 0.21 -10.22 -36.04
N GLY A 42 0.12 -10.02 -37.36
CA GLY A 42 -0.92 -10.59 -38.21
C GLY A 42 -2.32 -10.05 -37.85
N ASP A 43 -3.36 -10.74 -38.34
CA ASP A 43 -4.75 -10.29 -38.20
C ASP A 43 -5.30 -10.41 -36.77
N GLY A 44 -6.43 -9.71 -36.51
CA GLY A 44 -7.18 -9.83 -35.25
C GLY A 44 -6.63 -9.01 -34.11
N VAL A 45 -5.93 -7.90 -34.40
CA VAL A 45 -5.44 -6.96 -33.35
C VAL A 45 -6.59 -6.08 -32.89
N GLU A 46 -6.88 -6.15 -31.57
CA GLU A 46 -7.79 -5.26 -30.86
C GLU A 46 -7.03 -3.94 -30.55
N THR A 47 -7.45 -2.83 -31.19
CA THR A 47 -6.80 -1.52 -31.00
C THR A 47 -7.66 -0.62 -30.10
N MET A 48 -7.03 0.00 -29.09
CA MET A 48 -7.66 0.85 -28.09
C MET A 48 -6.95 2.19 -28.01
N ASP A 49 -7.63 3.21 -27.48
CA ASP A 49 -7.02 4.48 -27.13
C ASP A 49 -6.64 4.49 -25.64
N GLY A 50 -5.40 4.87 -25.32
CA GLY A 50 -4.88 4.85 -23.95
C GLY A 50 -3.51 4.17 -23.83
N ILE A 51 -3.20 3.72 -22.62
CA ILE A 51 -1.93 3.06 -22.27
C ILE A 51 -2.23 1.65 -21.78
N LEU A 52 -1.78 0.62 -22.50
CA LEU A 52 -1.78 -0.74 -21.98
C LEU A 52 -0.68 -0.88 -20.91
N THR A 53 -1.03 -1.45 -19.76
CA THR A 53 -0.10 -1.68 -18.64
C THR A 53 -0.38 -3.04 -17.99
N PRO A 54 0.62 -3.68 -17.35
CA PRO A 54 0.36 -4.77 -16.43
C PRO A 54 -0.63 -4.36 -15.34
N GLY A 55 -1.30 -5.32 -14.73
CA GLY A 55 -2.19 -5.08 -13.60
C GLY A 55 -1.54 -4.23 -12.52
N LEU A 56 -2.33 -3.32 -11.97
CA LEU A 56 -1.89 -2.33 -10.98
C LEU A 56 -1.75 -2.96 -9.60
N ILE A 57 -0.81 -2.47 -8.80
CA ILE A 57 -0.55 -2.96 -7.44
C ILE A 57 -0.76 -1.83 -6.44
N ASN A 58 -1.63 -2.07 -5.47
CA ASN A 58 -1.93 -1.18 -4.37
C ASN A 58 -1.15 -1.63 -3.12
N CYS A 59 -0.05 -0.96 -2.80
CA CYS A 59 0.84 -1.39 -1.74
C CYS A 59 0.38 -1.03 -0.32
N HIS A 60 -0.66 -0.20 -0.18
CA HIS A 60 -1.23 0.17 1.11
C HIS A 60 -2.71 0.54 0.98
N CYS A 61 -3.54 -0.20 1.70
CA CYS A 61 -4.99 0.00 1.77
C CYS A 61 -5.50 -0.40 3.16
N HIS A 62 -6.61 0.20 3.61
CA HIS A 62 -7.39 -0.28 4.76
C HIS A 62 -8.81 -0.60 4.29
N LEU A 63 -8.98 -1.76 3.70
CA LEU A 63 -10.26 -2.20 3.14
C LEU A 63 -11.36 -2.28 4.20
N GLU A 64 -11.02 -2.64 5.44
CA GLU A 64 -11.96 -2.72 6.57
C GLU A 64 -12.64 -1.37 6.90
N LEU A 65 -12.00 -0.23 6.54
CA LEU A 65 -12.52 1.12 6.80
C LEU A 65 -13.39 1.68 5.67
N SER A 66 -13.78 0.85 4.69
CA SER A 66 -14.55 1.30 3.52
C SER A 66 -15.92 1.89 3.86
N HIS A 67 -16.48 1.53 5.02
CA HIS A 67 -17.75 2.08 5.53
C HIS A 67 -17.62 3.55 6.00
N LEU A 68 -16.40 4.06 6.15
CA LEU A 68 -16.15 5.46 6.53
C LEU A 68 -16.02 6.42 5.33
N LYS A 69 -16.30 5.95 4.12
CA LYS A 69 -16.33 6.83 2.93
C LYS A 69 -17.27 8.01 3.17
N ASP A 70 -16.77 9.23 2.94
CA ASP A 70 -17.50 10.50 3.10
C ASP A 70 -17.96 10.80 4.55
N VAL A 71 -17.50 10.04 5.56
CA VAL A 71 -17.85 10.26 6.97
C VAL A 71 -16.94 11.31 7.64
N ILE A 72 -15.67 11.32 7.26
CA ILE A 72 -14.67 12.27 7.77
C ILE A 72 -14.38 13.28 6.65
N PRO A 73 -14.59 14.58 6.88
CA PRO A 73 -14.33 15.57 5.84
C PRO A 73 -12.82 15.69 5.54
N PRO A 74 -12.45 16.12 4.32
CA PRO A 74 -11.05 16.38 3.99
C PRO A 74 -10.46 17.57 4.76
N HIS A 75 -9.13 17.63 4.83
CA HIS A 75 -8.33 18.73 5.38
C HIS A 75 -8.55 18.98 6.89
N THR A 76 -8.78 17.90 7.63
CA THR A 76 -8.91 17.96 9.10
C THR A 76 -7.56 18.01 9.82
N GLY A 77 -6.48 17.63 9.13
CA GLY A 77 -5.20 17.28 9.75
C GLY A 77 -5.22 15.89 10.38
N LEU A 78 -4.05 15.25 10.47
CA LEU A 78 -3.94 13.84 10.85
C LEU A 78 -4.51 13.55 12.25
N ILE A 79 -4.25 14.39 13.23
CA ILE A 79 -4.66 14.12 14.61
C ILE A 79 -6.19 14.09 14.74
N GLU A 80 -6.87 15.08 14.18
CA GLU A 80 -8.35 15.13 14.18
C GLU A 80 -8.95 14.01 13.31
N PHE A 81 -8.28 13.66 12.22
CA PHE A 81 -8.65 12.52 11.38
C PHE A 81 -8.60 11.21 12.19
N LEU A 82 -7.50 10.91 12.88
CA LEU A 82 -7.34 9.70 13.70
C LEU A 82 -8.37 9.65 14.84
N CYS A 83 -8.60 10.77 15.53
CA CYS A 83 -9.65 10.88 16.54
C CYS A 83 -11.03 10.57 15.96
N SER A 84 -11.31 11.05 14.74
CA SER A 84 -12.57 10.79 14.04
C SER A 84 -12.70 9.31 13.63
N VAL A 85 -11.65 8.68 13.11
CA VAL A 85 -11.67 7.23 12.78
C VAL A 85 -12.02 6.41 14.02
N VAL A 86 -11.37 6.67 15.16
CA VAL A 86 -11.61 5.93 16.41
C VAL A 86 -13.04 6.10 16.91
N THR A 87 -13.60 7.29 16.81
CA THR A 87 -14.90 7.63 17.43
C THR A 87 -16.11 7.42 16.51
N LYS A 88 -15.91 7.34 15.18
CA LYS A 88 -16.99 7.25 14.19
C LYS A 88 -17.09 5.90 13.46
N ARG A 89 -16.27 4.92 13.81
CA ARG A 89 -16.22 3.63 13.08
C ARG A 89 -17.30 2.62 13.46
N ASP A 90 -18.20 2.95 14.37
CA ASP A 90 -19.25 2.05 14.83
C ASP A 90 -20.45 2.04 13.86
N PHE A 91 -20.50 1.00 13.03
CA PHE A 91 -21.55 0.73 12.06
C PHE A 91 -22.06 -0.70 12.22
N SER A 92 -23.26 -0.98 11.71
CA SER A 92 -23.78 -2.35 11.71
C SER A 92 -22.88 -3.28 10.86
N PRO A 93 -22.67 -4.54 11.26
CA PRO A 93 -21.89 -5.50 10.48
C PRO A 93 -22.35 -5.64 9.03
N ALA A 94 -23.65 -5.51 8.76
CA ALA A 94 -24.20 -5.58 7.40
C ALA A 94 -23.69 -4.43 6.52
N ILE A 95 -23.67 -3.20 7.04
CA ILE A 95 -23.14 -2.02 6.33
C ILE A 95 -21.62 -2.18 6.09
N ILE A 96 -20.88 -2.61 7.10
CA ILE A 96 -19.44 -2.85 6.98
C ILE A 96 -19.15 -3.84 5.84
N GLN A 97 -19.84 -4.99 5.83
CA GLN A 97 -19.65 -6.02 4.80
C GLN A 97 -20.07 -5.55 3.40
N GLU A 98 -21.17 -4.80 3.27
CA GLU A 98 -21.60 -4.19 1.99
C GLU A 98 -20.51 -3.26 1.43
N LYS A 99 -19.98 -2.36 2.27
CA LYS A 99 -18.97 -1.38 1.84
C LYS A 99 -17.63 -2.03 1.50
N ILE A 100 -17.19 -3.04 2.26
CA ILE A 100 -16.01 -3.85 1.95
C ILE A 100 -16.16 -4.52 0.57
N ALA A 101 -17.31 -5.14 0.30
CA ALA A 101 -17.54 -5.81 -0.98
C ALA A 101 -17.58 -4.84 -2.16
N ALA A 102 -18.18 -3.66 -1.98
CA ALA A 102 -18.22 -2.63 -3.01
C ALA A 102 -16.81 -2.07 -3.31
N ALA A 103 -16.01 -1.85 -2.27
CA ALA A 103 -14.64 -1.35 -2.40
C ALA A 103 -13.69 -2.36 -3.08
N GLU A 104 -13.79 -3.65 -2.72
CA GLU A 104 -13.04 -4.70 -3.39
C GLU A 104 -13.39 -4.79 -4.87
N LYS A 105 -14.69 -4.76 -5.19
CA LYS A 105 -15.15 -4.77 -6.58
C LYS A 105 -14.63 -3.57 -7.37
N GLU A 106 -14.64 -2.37 -6.78
CA GLU A 106 -14.10 -1.18 -7.43
C GLU A 106 -12.60 -1.34 -7.73
N MET A 107 -11.82 -1.83 -6.76
CA MET A 107 -10.39 -2.11 -6.96
C MET A 107 -10.16 -3.13 -8.07
N TYR A 108 -10.95 -4.21 -8.09
CA TYR A 108 -10.88 -5.24 -9.11
C TYR A 108 -11.19 -4.70 -10.50
N ASP A 109 -12.30 -3.97 -10.66
CA ASP A 109 -12.73 -3.37 -11.93
C ASP A 109 -11.71 -2.35 -12.45
N ASN A 110 -11.07 -1.61 -11.56
CA ASN A 110 -9.99 -0.66 -11.85
C ASN A 110 -8.63 -1.34 -12.13
N GLY A 111 -8.59 -2.67 -12.24
CA GLY A 111 -7.41 -3.41 -12.67
C GLY A 111 -6.34 -3.62 -11.60
N ILE A 112 -6.67 -3.48 -10.32
CA ILE A 112 -5.75 -3.83 -9.24
C ILE A 112 -5.68 -5.36 -9.12
N VAL A 113 -4.46 -5.91 -9.19
CA VAL A 113 -4.21 -7.37 -9.16
C VAL A 113 -3.62 -7.83 -7.84
N ALA A 114 -3.05 -6.93 -7.04
CA ALA A 114 -2.50 -7.24 -5.72
C ALA A 114 -2.66 -6.04 -4.78
N VAL A 115 -2.91 -6.32 -3.50
CA VAL A 115 -3.11 -5.32 -2.46
C VAL A 115 -2.32 -5.68 -1.19
N GLY A 116 -1.62 -4.71 -0.63
CA GLY A 116 -1.16 -4.71 0.75
C GLY A 116 -2.25 -4.11 1.63
N ASP A 117 -3.03 -4.94 2.29
CA ASP A 117 -4.20 -4.52 3.05
C ASP A 117 -3.96 -4.58 4.54
N ILE A 118 -4.10 -3.43 5.18
CA ILE A 118 -3.98 -3.25 6.61
C ILE A 118 -5.35 -3.51 7.25
N GLY A 119 -5.39 -4.26 8.34
CA GLY A 119 -6.61 -4.46 9.10
C GLY A 119 -6.35 -4.95 10.50
N ASN A 120 -7.21 -4.56 11.43
CA ASN A 120 -7.16 -5.01 12.82
C ASN A 120 -8.38 -5.86 13.23
N THR A 121 -9.19 -6.25 12.24
CA THR A 121 -10.30 -7.20 12.34
C THR A 121 -10.21 -8.27 11.24
N ALA A 122 -11.06 -9.29 11.29
CA ALA A 122 -11.20 -10.30 10.25
C ALA A 122 -12.36 -10.01 9.28
N ASP A 123 -12.94 -8.81 9.30
CA ASP A 123 -14.16 -8.46 8.55
C ASP A 123 -13.98 -8.59 7.03
N THR A 124 -12.78 -8.39 6.52
CA THR A 124 -12.46 -8.48 5.09
C THR A 124 -12.33 -9.93 4.57
N ALA A 125 -12.26 -10.92 5.46
CA ALA A 125 -11.92 -12.30 5.12
C ALA A 125 -12.86 -12.94 4.08
N TYR A 126 -14.18 -12.77 4.23
CA TYR A 126 -15.16 -13.40 3.33
C TYR A 126 -15.14 -12.81 1.92
N VAL A 127 -14.89 -11.52 1.80
CA VAL A 127 -14.73 -10.85 0.50
C VAL A 127 -13.44 -11.30 -0.16
N LYS A 128 -12.31 -11.25 0.56
CA LYS A 128 -11.00 -11.68 0.07
C LYS A 128 -10.98 -13.15 -0.38
N ARG A 129 -11.68 -14.04 0.31
CA ARG A 129 -11.80 -15.46 -0.09
C ARG A 129 -12.37 -15.64 -1.50
N LYS A 130 -13.28 -14.77 -1.92
CA LYS A 130 -13.94 -14.81 -3.23
C LYS A 130 -13.26 -13.93 -4.28
N SER A 131 -12.36 -13.07 -3.84
CA SER A 131 -11.65 -12.12 -4.68
C SER A 131 -10.71 -12.82 -5.66
N GLN A 132 -10.43 -12.14 -6.77
CA GLN A 132 -9.37 -12.50 -7.72
C GLN A 132 -8.11 -11.65 -7.53
N ILE A 133 -8.09 -10.76 -6.55
CA ILE A 133 -6.96 -9.94 -6.15
C ILE A 133 -6.08 -10.76 -5.20
N ARG A 134 -4.75 -10.68 -5.33
CA ARG A 134 -3.80 -11.24 -4.36
C ARG A 134 -3.71 -10.34 -3.14
N TRP A 135 -3.65 -10.93 -1.94
CA TRP A 135 -3.68 -10.18 -0.69
C TRP A 135 -2.42 -10.43 0.15
N GLN A 136 -1.66 -9.36 0.40
CA GLN A 136 -0.75 -9.31 1.52
C GLN A 136 -1.53 -8.69 2.70
N ASN A 137 -1.98 -9.54 3.63
CA ASN A 137 -2.72 -9.08 4.80
C ASN A 137 -1.73 -8.65 5.87
N PHE A 138 -1.76 -7.39 6.21
CA PHE A 138 -1.04 -6.79 7.31
C PHE A 138 -1.97 -6.70 8.52
N VAL A 139 -1.88 -7.67 9.43
CA VAL A 139 -2.69 -7.68 10.66
C VAL A 139 -2.06 -6.66 11.62
N GLU A 140 -2.71 -5.53 11.70
CA GLU A 140 -2.22 -4.34 12.36
C GLU A 140 -2.36 -4.43 13.87
N VAL A 141 -1.23 -4.39 14.57
CA VAL A 141 -1.15 -4.43 16.03
C VAL A 141 -1.16 -2.99 16.57
N LEU A 142 -1.98 -2.76 17.59
CA LEU A 142 -1.99 -1.56 18.42
C LEU A 142 -1.56 -1.96 19.84
N GLY A 143 -0.67 -1.19 20.47
CA GLY A 143 -0.18 -1.54 21.81
C GLY A 143 0.62 -0.42 22.44
N PHE A 144 -0.05 0.55 23.07
CA PHE A 144 0.55 1.76 23.62
C PHE A 144 1.49 1.51 24.82
N THR A 145 1.26 0.45 25.60
CA THR A 145 2.00 0.21 26.84
C THR A 145 2.57 -1.20 26.91
N ASP A 146 3.75 -1.34 27.51
CA ASP A 146 4.40 -2.64 27.71
C ASP A 146 3.58 -3.58 28.58
N ALA A 147 2.82 -3.05 29.53
CA ALA A 147 1.99 -3.84 30.46
C ALA A 147 0.91 -4.67 29.72
N ARG A 148 0.42 -4.20 28.57
CA ARG A 148 -0.61 -4.89 27.78
C ARG A 148 -0.06 -5.61 26.54
N ALA A 149 1.25 -5.63 26.34
CA ALA A 149 1.85 -6.15 25.12
C ALA A 149 1.48 -7.62 24.84
N GLU A 150 1.55 -8.51 25.83
CA GLU A 150 1.20 -9.93 25.68
C GLU A 150 -0.30 -10.14 25.36
N GLU A 151 -1.19 -9.37 26.01
CA GLU A 151 -2.63 -9.40 25.75
C GLU A 151 -2.91 -8.96 24.30
N ASN A 152 -2.33 -7.84 23.88
CA ASN A 152 -2.50 -7.30 22.54
C ASN A 152 -2.01 -8.30 21.46
N ILE A 153 -0.81 -8.85 21.62
CA ILE A 153 -0.29 -9.85 20.65
C ILE A 153 -1.19 -11.09 20.60
N THR A 154 -1.70 -11.54 21.74
CA THR A 154 -2.62 -12.69 21.80
C THR A 154 -3.90 -12.38 21.02
N HIS A 155 -4.46 -11.18 21.18
CA HIS A 155 -5.64 -10.73 20.44
C HIS A 155 -5.39 -10.69 18.93
N TYR A 156 -4.33 -10.03 18.45
CA TYR A 156 -4.08 -9.90 17.02
C TYR A 156 -3.61 -11.20 16.35
N LYS A 157 -2.99 -12.10 17.09
CA LYS A 157 -2.77 -13.50 16.62
C LYS A 157 -4.08 -14.24 16.40
N LYS A 158 -5.09 -14.00 17.25
CA LYS A 158 -6.43 -14.55 17.02
C LYS A 158 -7.06 -13.96 15.76
N VAL A 159 -6.98 -12.63 15.56
CA VAL A 159 -7.46 -12.00 14.33
C VAL A 159 -6.79 -12.61 13.09
N ALA A 160 -5.47 -12.78 13.11
CA ALA A 160 -4.73 -13.43 12.03
C ALA A 160 -5.21 -14.88 11.79
N ALA A 161 -5.43 -15.65 12.84
CA ALA A 161 -5.92 -17.03 12.74
C ALA A 161 -7.35 -17.10 12.19
N ASP A 162 -8.23 -16.19 12.62
CA ASP A 162 -9.62 -16.08 12.13
C ASP A 162 -9.63 -15.74 10.63
N LEU A 163 -8.82 -14.77 10.18
CA LEU A 163 -8.62 -14.40 8.78
C LEU A 163 -8.13 -15.60 7.96
N GLU A 164 -7.04 -16.24 8.38
CA GLU A 164 -6.45 -17.41 7.70
C GLU A 164 -7.41 -18.61 7.64
N SER A 165 -8.23 -18.82 8.67
CA SER A 165 -9.21 -19.91 8.67
C SER A 165 -10.21 -19.80 7.53
N VAL A 166 -10.62 -18.58 7.18
CA VAL A 166 -11.52 -18.30 6.06
C VAL A 166 -10.79 -18.35 4.73
N LEU A 167 -9.56 -17.81 4.66
CA LEU A 167 -8.78 -17.71 3.42
C LEU A 167 -8.19 -19.05 2.94
N ARG A 168 -8.08 -20.07 3.79
CA ARG A 168 -7.60 -21.42 3.41
C ARG A 168 -8.33 -22.03 2.20
N SER A 169 -9.57 -21.63 1.95
CA SER A 169 -10.36 -22.07 0.79
C SER A 169 -10.32 -21.10 -0.39
N SER A 170 -9.48 -20.09 -0.35
CA SER A 170 -9.25 -19.20 -1.49
C SER A 170 -8.40 -19.89 -2.55
N ASN A 171 -8.74 -19.65 -3.82
CA ASN A 171 -7.94 -20.09 -4.96
C ASN A 171 -6.83 -19.11 -5.35
N ILE A 172 -6.79 -17.94 -4.71
CA ILE A 172 -5.84 -16.86 -5.01
C ILE A 172 -4.80 -16.79 -3.89
N ALA A 173 -3.56 -16.51 -4.27
CA ALA A 173 -2.45 -16.38 -3.33
C ALA A 173 -2.69 -15.25 -2.33
N HIS A 174 -2.51 -15.57 -1.06
CA HIS A 174 -2.54 -14.63 0.05
C HIS A 174 -1.41 -14.95 1.04
N ARG A 175 -1.01 -13.94 1.79
CA ARG A 175 -0.05 -14.05 2.90
C ARG A 175 -0.51 -13.15 4.01
N SER A 176 -0.11 -13.46 5.25
CA SER A 176 -0.44 -12.63 6.42
C SER A 176 0.79 -12.42 7.28
N SER A 177 0.93 -11.23 7.84
CA SER A 177 1.95 -10.88 8.83
C SER A 177 1.37 -9.96 9.90
N LEU A 178 1.84 -10.11 11.15
CA LEU A 178 1.59 -9.11 12.18
C LEU A 178 2.45 -7.88 11.90
N VAL A 179 1.88 -6.70 11.97
CA VAL A 179 2.62 -5.46 11.69
C VAL A 179 2.36 -4.41 12.76
N PRO A 180 3.33 -3.54 13.08
CA PRO A 180 3.09 -2.37 13.91
C PRO A 180 2.26 -1.34 13.11
N HIS A 181 1.27 -0.71 13.75
CA HIS A 181 0.48 0.36 13.11
C HIS A 181 1.37 1.57 12.76
N ALA A 182 1.92 2.23 13.77
CA ALA A 182 2.69 3.46 13.62
C ALA A 182 3.63 3.66 14.82
N PRO A 183 4.66 4.50 14.72
CA PRO A 183 5.56 4.82 15.83
C PRO A 183 4.81 5.24 17.11
N TYR A 184 3.78 6.03 16.98
CA TYR A 184 2.99 6.59 18.09
C TYR A 184 1.96 5.63 18.71
N SER A 185 1.94 4.38 18.33
CA SER A 185 0.91 3.41 18.78
C SER A 185 1.48 2.07 19.24
N ILE A 186 2.80 1.88 19.24
CA ILE A 186 3.45 0.61 19.55
C ILE A 186 4.54 0.78 20.60
N SER A 187 4.38 0.11 21.75
CA SER A 187 5.40 0.10 22.80
C SER A 187 6.62 -0.76 22.42
N PRO A 188 7.80 -0.51 23.03
CA PRO A 188 9.00 -1.32 22.79
C PRO A 188 8.79 -2.82 22.99
N LYS A 189 8.06 -3.23 24.03
CA LYS A 189 7.74 -4.64 24.28
C LYS A 189 6.83 -5.23 23.21
N THR A 190 5.87 -4.44 22.71
CA THR A 190 4.99 -4.88 21.60
C THR A 190 5.80 -5.09 20.33
N PHE A 191 6.75 -4.21 19.97
CA PHE A 191 7.69 -4.43 18.86
C PHE A 191 8.48 -5.73 19.01
N GLU A 192 9.04 -5.98 20.19
CA GLU A 192 9.78 -7.22 20.47
C GLU A 192 8.92 -8.45 20.17
N LEU A 193 7.67 -8.47 20.65
CA LEU A 193 6.75 -9.58 20.46
C LEU A 193 6.32 -9.75 18.99
N ILE A 194 6.06 -8.67 18.24
CA ILE A 194 5.79 -8.72 16.79
C ILE A 194 6.97 -9.43 16.10
N ASN A 195 8.20 -9.05 16.42
CA ASN A 195 9.40 -9.61 15.78
C ASN A 195 9.59 -11.10 16.04
N THR A 196 9.08 -11.66 17.13
CA THR A 196 9.14 -13.12 17.37
C THR A 196 8.31 -13.91 16.35
N HIS A 197 7.36 -13.25 15.67
CA HIS A 197 6.44 -13.87 14.71
C HIS A 197 6.69 -13.46 13.25
N THR A 198 7.61 -12.52 12.98
CA THR A 198 7.72 -11.87 11.67
C THR A 198 9.11 -11.95 11.05
N ALA A 199 9.91 -12.94 11.46
CA ALA A 199 11.23 -13.17 10.86
C ALA A 199 11.12 -13.42 9.35
N ASN A 200 11.92 -12.70 8.56
CA ASN A 200 11.93 -12.75 7.08
C ASN A 200 10.59 -12.43 6.40
N GLN A 201 9.68 -11.76 7.09
CA GLN A 201 8.38 -11.39 6.54
C GLN A 201 8.38 -9.96 5.97
N ILE A 202 7.31 -9.68 5.22
CA ILE A 202 6.99 -8.33 4.76
C ILE A 202 6.20 -7.65 5.88
N ILE A 203 6.64 -6.45 6.27
CA ILE A 203 6.08 -5.64 7.35
C ILE A 203 5.62 -4.30 6.78
N SER A 204 4.64 -3.68 7.41
CA SER A 204 4.20 -2.32 7.09
C SER A 204 4.17 -1.48 8.37
N ILE A 205 4.49 -0.19 8.26
CA ILE A 205 4.35 0.79 9.33
C ILE A 205 4.09 2.18 8.73
N HIS A 206 3.12 2.91 9.27
CA HIS A 206 2.96 4.34 8.96
C HIS A 206 4.20 5.09 9.48
N ASN A 207 4.72 6.03 8.70
CA ASN A 207 6.01 6.65 8.99
C ASN A 207 6.01 8.13 8.64
N GLN A 208 6.38 8.96 9.61
CA GLN A 208 6.57 10.41 9.48
C GLN A 208 5.50 11.07 8.61
N GLU A 209 4.25 10.72 8.90
CA GLU A 209 3.07 11.24 8.20
C GLU A 209 2.72 12.65 8.66
N HIS A 210 3.04 13.00 9.93
CA HIS A 210 2.78 14.31 10.53
C HIS A 210 3.97 14.75 11.43
N PRO A 211 4.28 16.07 11.52
CA PRO A 211 5.42 16.57 12.32
C PRO A 211 5.35 16.22 13.81
N ALA A 212 4.14 16.10 14.37
CA ALA A 212 3.95 15.72 15.78
C ALA A 212 4.49 14.33 16.12
N GLU A 213 4.73 13.45 15.12
CA GLU A 213 5.34 12.15 15.33
C GLU A 213 6.79 12.30 15.82
N ASP A 214 7.55 13.15 15.18
CA ASP A 214 8.90 13.49 15.60
C ASP A 214 8.92 14.25 16.92
N GLU A 215 7.98 15.19 17.13
CA GLU A 215 7.85 15.95 18.38
C GLU A 215 7.61 15.02 19.56
N LEU A 216 6.75 14.01 19.40
CA LEU A 216 6.48 13.01 20.42
C LEU A 216 7.76 12.32 20.91
N TYR A 217 8.62 11.87 20.00
CA TYR A 217 9.87 11.18 20.35
C TYR A 217 10.98 12.11 20.80
N LYS A 218 10.97 13.37 20.37
CA LYS A 218 11.96 14.37 20.79
C LYS A 218 11.66 14.94 22.18
N THR A 219 10.38 15.10 22.54
CA THR A 219 9.98 15.86 23.72
C THR A 219 9.03 15.12 24.68
N GLY A 220 8.36 14.07 24.23
CA GLY A 220 7.26 13.41 24.93
C GLY A 220 5.94 14.17 24.89
N GLY A 221 5.88 15.28 24.17
CA GLY A 221 4.72 16.17 24.04
C GLY A 221 4.12 16.15 22.62
N GLY A 222 3.36 17.20 22.33
CA GLY A 222 2.78 17.44 21.02
C GLY A 222 1.34 16.97 20.86
N ASP A 223 0.82 17.11 19.66
CA ASP A 223 -0.59 16.94 19.37
C ASP A 223 -1.10 15.49 19.52
N TYR A 224 -0.24 14.47 19.47
CA TYR A 224 -0.63 13.09 19.75
C TYR A 224 -1.18 12.86 21.17
N LEU A 225 -0.89 13.75 22.13
CA LEU A 225 -1.50 13.68 23.45
C LEU A 225 -3.03 13.82 23.39
N LYS A 226 -3.60 14.50 22.38
CA LYS A 226 -5.04 14.56 22.14
C LYS A 226 -5.62 13.17 21.82
N LEU A 227 -4.95 12.43 20.93
CA LEU A 227 -5.33 11.06 20.59
C LEU A 227 -5.22 10.12 21.81
N PHE A 228 -4.14 10.22 22.57
CA PHE A 228 -3.92 9.38 23.75
C PHE A 228 -4.99 9.57 24.82
N LYS A 229 -5.50 10.79 25.01
CA LYS A 229 -6.60 11.05 25.95
C LYS A 229 -7.88 10.28 25.63
N ILE A 230 -8.17 10.00 24.36
CA ILE A 230 -9.31 9.17 23.96
C ILE A 230 -9.19 7.74 24.55
N PHE A 231 -7.94 7.26 24.71
CA PHE A 231 -7.63 5.96 25.30
C PHE A 231 -7.35 6.02 26.82
N GLY A 232 -7.60 7.17 27.46
CA GLY A 232 -7.35 7.35 28.90
C GLY A 232 -5.87 7.48 29.28
N ILE A 233 -5.01 7.84 28.32
CA ILE A 233 -3.57 8.01 28.53
C ILE A 233 -3.26 9.50 28.59
N GLU A 234 -2.87 9.98 29.80
CA GLU A 234 -2.65 11.42 30.05
C GLU A 234 -1.28 11.95 29.61
N GLN A 235 -0.28 11.07 29.49
CA GLN A 235 1.09 11.42 29.11
C GLN A 235 1.58 10.44 28.04
N SER A 236 2.60 10.84 27.28
CA SER A 236 3.20 9.93 26.29
C SER A 236 3.65 8.63 26.96
N PRO A 237 3.19 7.46 26.46
CA PRO A 237 3.65 6.17 26.96
C PRO A 237 5.01 5.76 26.36
N PHE A 238 5.56 6.56 25.45
CA PHE A 238 6.79 6.25 24.73
C PHE A 238 8.00 6.95 25.34
N PRO A 239 9.20 6.33 25.25
CA PRO A 239 10.42 6.95 25.76
C PRO A 239 10.78 8.19 24.93
N VAL A 240 11.19 9.25 25.62
CA VAL A 240 11.78 10.44 24.97
C VAL A 240 13.20 10.09 24.56
N THR A 241 13.43 9.96 23.24
CA THR A 241 14.74 9.56 22.70
C THR A 241 15.59 10.75 22.27
N GLY A 242 14.97 11.93 22.11
CA GLY A 242 15.61 13.11 21.52
C GLY A 242 15.87 13.00 20.00
N LYS A 243 15.36 11.94 19.36
CA LYS A 243 15.56 11.64 17.92
C LYS A 243 14.23 11.76 17.16
N SER A 244 14.30 11.70 15.83
CA SER A 244 13.09 11.53 15.00
C SER A 244 12.43 10.18 15.26
N SER A 245 11.16 10.04 14.88
CA SER A 245 10.39 8.81 15.07
C SER A 245 11.05 7.61 14.37
N ILE A 246 11.44 7.76 13.10
CA ILE A 246 12.10 6.66 12.36
C ILE A 246 13.40 6.21 13.00
N ARG A 247 14.23 7.15 13.51
CA ARG A 247 15.46 6.81 14.21
C ARG A 247 15.22 6.15 15.57
N SER A 248 14.04 6.34 16.12
CA SER A 248 13.63 5.74 17.40
C SER A 248 13.04 4.33 17.20
N VAL A 249 12.31 4.08 16.11
CA VAL A 249 11.58 2.81 15.93
C VAL A 249 12.27 1.82 14.99
N LEU A 250 13.00 2.28 13.96
CA LEU A 250 13.68 1.36 13.02
C LEU A 250 14.62 0.36 13.71
N PRO A 251 15.32 0.70 14.81
CA PRO A 251 16.14 -0.25 15.55
C PRO A 251 15.40 -1.44 16.17
N HIS A 252 14.10 -1.38 16.30
CA HIS A 252 13.31 -2.51 16.79
C HIS A 252 13.13 -3.61 15.75
N PHE A 253 13.22 -3.30 14.44
CA PHE A 253 13.07 -4.29 13.38
C PHE A 253 14.31 -5.20 13.25
N LYS A 254 14.15 -6.35 12.57
CA LYS A 254 15.14 -7.42 12.54
C LYS A 254 15.62 -7.74 11.12
N ASN A 255 16.81 -8.34 11.04
CA ASN A 255 17.38 -8.85 9.81
C ASN A 255 16.39 -9.75 9.04
N GLY A 256 16.40 -9.62 7.72
CA GLY A 256 15.57 -10.38 6.79
C GLY A 256 14.17 -9.81 6.54
N GLN A 257 13.71 -8.82 7.33
CA GLN A 257 12.44 -8.17 7.09
C GLN A 257 12.49 -7.22 5.88
N THR A 258 11.37 -7.17 5.13
CA THR A 258 11.09 -6.12 4.16
C THR A 258 10.05 -5.19 4.75
N ILE A 259 10.36 -3.90 4.90
CA ILE A 259 9.51 -2.95 5.63
C ILE A 259 8.99 -1.89 4.66
N PHE A 260 7.67 -1.83 4.52
CA PHE A 260 7.01 -0.71 3.88
C PHE A 260 6.90 0.45 4.87
N LEU A 261 7.53 1.56 4.55
CA LEU A 261 7.38 2.86 5.21
C LEU A 261 6.28 3.62 4.46
N ILE A 262 5.14 3.83 5.11
CA ILE A 262 3.96 4.41 4.47
C ILE A 262 3.91 5.92 4.70
N HIS A 263 3.44 6.66 3.70
CA HIS A 263 3.30 8.11 3.61
C HIS A 263 4.63 8.87 3.47
N ASN A 264 5.47 8.90 4.48
CA ASN A 264 6.76 9.61 4.49
C ASN A 264 6.64 11.13 4.20
N THR A 265 5.49 11.74 4.52
CA THR A 265 5.10 13.10 4.11
C THR A 265 6.02 14.16 4.67
N TYR A 266 6.52 13.95 5.88
CA TYR A 266 7.41 14.87 6.60
C TYR A 266 8.78 14.29 6.87
N MET A 267 9.16 13.23 6.17
CA MET A 267 10.48 12.59 6.33
C MET A 267 11.57 13.49 5.72
N PRO A 268 12.54 13.99 6.53
CA PRO A 268 13.65 14.81 6.01
C PRO A 268 14.72 13.93 5.36
N GLU A 269 15.53 14.54 4.49
CA GLU A 269 16.56 13.81 3.71
C GLU A 269 17.59 13.10 4.58
N GLU A 270 17.97 13.71 5.70
CA GLU A 270 18.90 13.11 6.66
C GLU A 270 18.36 11.84 7.33
N ASP A 271 17.03 11.74 7.48
CA ASP A 271 16.39 10.54 8.00
C ASP A 271 16.28 9.44 6.95
N VAL A 272 16.06 9.81 5.67
CA VAL A 272 16.09 8.86 4.55
C VAL A 272 17.48 8.23 4.43
N GLN A 273 18.54 9.05 4.43
CA GLN A 273 19.91 8.57 4.33
C GLN A 273 20.26 7.66 5.50
N TRP A 274 19.99 8.12 6.73
CA TRP A 274 20.23 7.33 7.94
C TRP A 274 19.46 6.01 7.93
N ALA A 275 18.17 6.02 7.56
CA ALA A 275 17.33 4.82 7.56
C ALA A 275 17.84 3.77 6.56
N ASN A 276 18.24 4.20 5.36
CA ASN A 276 18.79 3.30 4.35
C ASN A 276 20.14 2.71 4.78
N ASP A 277 21.05 3.53 5.33
CA ASP A 277 22.33 3.05 5.85
C ASP A 277 22.13 2.08 7.00
N TYR A 278 21.23 2.41 7.94
CA TYR A 278 20.90 1.54 9.05
C TYR A 278 20.32 0.20 8.57
N ALA A 279 19.36 0.24 7.65
CA ALA A 279 18.71 -0.95 7.11
C ALA A 279 19.72 -1.85 6.37
N ALA A 280 20.56 -1.28 5.51
CA ALA A 280 21.60 -2.03 4.80
C ALA A 280 22.58 -2.72 5.76
N ASN A 281 23.03 -2.02 6.80
CA ASN A 281 23.96 -2.56 7.80
C ASN A 281 23.33 -3.64 8.70
N ASN A 282 21.98 -3.70 8.78
CA ASN A 282 21.26 -4.64 9.63
C ASN A 282 20.46 -5.70 8.82
N GLY A 283 20.69 -5.80 7.49
CA GLY A 283 20.04 -6.79 6.63
C GLY A 283 18.53 -6.60 6.50
N ILE A 284 18.04 -5.38 6.65
CA ILE A 284 16.64 -4.97 6.47
C ILE A 284 16.48 -4.39 5.06
N LYS A 285 15.34 -4.62 4.42
CA LYS A 285 14.98 -3.97 3.16
C LYS A 285 13.89 -2.94 3.41
N LEU A 286 14.11 -1.68 2.98
CA LEU A 286 13.10 -0.63 3.05
C LEU A 286 12.42 -0.43 1.69
N VAL A 287 11.12 -0.18 1.73
CA VAL A 287 10.28 0.20 0.58
C VAL A 287 9.46 1.40 1.02
N TYR A 288 9.47 2.47 0.25
CA TYR A 288 8.72 3.69 0.54
C TYR A 288 7.44 3.70 -0.28
N CYS A 289 6.29 3.79 0.39
CA CYS A 289 4.98 3.77 -0.24
C CYS A 289 4.32 5.14 -0.11
N PHE A 290 3.90 5.71 -1.24
CA PHE A 290 3.15 6.97 -1.27
C PHE A 290 1.66 6.71 -1.39
N CYS A 291 0.87 7.51 -0.67
CA CYS A 291 -0.57 7.60 -0.78
C CYS A 291 -0.92 9.08 -1.03
N ILE A 292 -0.65 9.55 -2.25
CA ILE A 292 -0.68 11.00 -2.57
C ILE A 292 -2.06 11.59 -2.30
N ASN A 293 -3.13 10.93 -2.77
CA ASN A 293 -4.47 11.44 -2.57
C ASN A 293 -4.89 11.40 -1.10
N ALA A 294 -4.46 10.40 -0.32
CA ALA A 294 -4.71 10.37 1.12
C ALA A 294 -4.00 11.52 1.85
N ASN A 295 -2.74 11.77 1.52
CA ASN A 295 -2.01 12.90 2.08
C ASN A 295 -2.64 14.26 1.72
N LEU A 296 -3.14 14.40 0.48
CA LEU A 296 -3.91 15.58 0.07
C LEU A 296 -5.25 15.67 0.81
N TYR A 297 -5.93 14.54 1.00
CA TYR A 297 -7.21 14.49 1.71
C TYR A 297 -7.07 14.92 3.17
N ILE A 298 -6.07 14.38 3.87
CA ILE A 298 -5.89 14.60 5.32
C ILE A 298 -5.22 15.96 5.58
N GLU A 299 -4.04 16.19 4.97
CA GLU A 299 -3.12 17.29 5.31
C GLU A 299 -3.05 18.38 4.22
N ASN A 300 -3.66 18.15 3.06
CA ASN A 300 -3.46 18.99 1.86
C ASN A 300 -1.96 19.19 1.54
N LYS A 301 -1.18 18.12 1.67
CA LYS A 301 0.27 18.12 1.46
C LYS A 301 0.70 16.86 0.73
N VAL A 302 1.76 16.95 -0.06
CA VAL A 302 2.38 15.82 -0.76
C VAL A 302 3.72 15.45 -0.13
N PRO A 303 4.14 14.17 -0.16
CA PRO A 303 5.44 13.73 0.31
C PRO A 303 6.58 14.26 -0.59
N PRO A 304 7.83 14.26 -0.11
CA PRO A 304 8.99 14.79 -0.85
C PRO A 304 9.49 13.80 -1.92
N VAL A 305 8.67 13.51 -2.93
CA VAL A 305 8.90 12.47 -3.96
C VAL A 305 10.25 12.63 -4.65
N GLU A 306 10.58 13.84 -5.11
CA GLU A 306 11.84 14.09 -5.82
C GLU A 306 13.09 13.90 -4.95
N MET A 307 12.98 14.22 -3.65
CA MET A 307 14.05 13.97 -2.69
C MET A 307 14.26 12.46 -2.50
N LEU A 308 13.18 11.69 -2.35
CA LEU A 308 13.28 10.24 -2.23
C LEU A 308 13.83 9.59 -3.51
N MET A 309 13.45 10.07 -4.69
CA MET A 309 14.04 9.63 -5.96
C MET A 309 15.54 9.89 -6.04
N ARG A 310 16.01 11.07 -5.62
CA ARG A 310 17.45 11.38 -5.60
C ARG A 310 18.25 10.45 -4.68
N ASN A 311 17.63 9.94 -3.64
CA ASN A 311 18.24 8.96 -2.73
C ASN A 311 18.12 7.51 -3.23
N ASN A 312 17.62 7.28 -4.46
CA ASN A 312 17.50 5.97 -5.13
C ASN A 312 16.81 4.90 -4.29
N VAL A 313 15.81 5.28 -3.50
CA VAL A 313 15.05 4.34 -2.68
C VAL A 313 13.96 3.62 -3.49
N PRO A 314 13.59 2.38 -3.14
CA PRO A 314 12.47 1.69 -3.78
C PRO A 314 11.15 2.40 -3.49
N LEU A 315 10.46 2.87 -4.52
CA LEU A 315 9.20 3.61 -4.43
C LEU A 315 8.02 2.77 -4.94
N THR A 316 6.88 2.86 -4.27
CA THR A 316 5.62 2.20 -4.61
C THR A 316 4.43 3.13 -4.34
N LEU A 317 3.23 2.77 -4.83
CA LEU A 317 2.00 3.51 -4.61
C LEU A 317 1.00 2.70 -3.77
N GLY A 318 0.23 3.41 -2.96
CA GLY A 318 -0.91 2.91 -2.20
C GLY A 318 -2.06 3.91 -2.23
N THR A 319 -3.26 3.48 -1.91
CA THR A 319 -4.44 4.36 -1.86
C THR A 319 -4.78 4.85 -0.47
N ASP A 320 -4.28 4.15 0.57
CA ASP A 320 -4.82 4.25 1.91
C ASP A 320 -6.32 3.85 1.93
N SER A 321 -7.12 4.34 2.86
CA SER A 321 -8.51 3.94 3.07
C SER A 321 -9.52 4.86 2.39
N TYR A 322 -10.76 4.41 2.29
CA TYR A 322 -11.89 5.29 1.95
C TYR A 322 -12.21 6.34 3.04
N SER A 323 -11.69 6.20 4.25
CA SER A 323 -11.84 7.24 5.27
C SER A 323 -10.95 8.46 5.01
N SER A 324 -9.88 8.26 4.23
CA SER A 324 -8.83 9.24 3.93
C SER A 324 -8.65 9.54 2.44
N ASN A 325 -9.50 9.00 1.57
CA ASN A 325 -9.35 9.15 0.12
C ASN A 325 -10.72 9.23 -0.57
N TRP A 326 -10.78 9.88 -1.72
CA TRP A 326 -12.01 9.96 -2.55
C TRP A 326 -12.32 8.67 -3.27
N GLN A 327 -11.30 7.83 -3.56
CA GLN A 327 -11.41 6.56 -4.29
C GLN A 327 -10.24 5.61 -3.99
N LEU A 328 -10.47 4.29 -4.20
CA LEU A 328 -9.41 3.27 -4.12
C LEU A 328 -8.87 2.95 -5.53
N SER A 329 -8.22 3.93 -6.17
CA SER A 329 -7.76 3.82 -7.56
C SER A 329 -6.28 4.17 -7.70
N ILE A 330 -5.47 3.19 -8.11
CA ILE A 330 -4.04 3.42 -8.41
C ILE A 330 -3.87 4.31 -9.66
N ALA A 331 -4.80 4.31 -10.62
CA ALA A 331 -4.77 5.27 -11.71
C ALA A 331 -4.83 6.72 -11.20
N LYS A 332 -5.66 6.99 -10.19
CA LYS A 332 -5.74 8.30 -9.56
C LYS A 332 -4.48 8.66 -8.76
N GLU A 333 -3.80 7.70 -8.16
CA GLU A 333 -2.49 7.93 -7.54
C GLU A 333 -1.43 8.27 -8.61
N ILE A 334 -1.40 7.54 -9.74
CA ILE A 334 -0.54 7.85 -10.90
C ILE A 334 -0.82 9.26 -11.41
N GLN A 335 -2.10 9.64 -11.60
CA GLN A 335 -2.51 10.96 -12.04
C GLN A 335 -2.05 12.05 -11.07
N ALA A 336 -2.22 11.85 -9.76
CA ALA A 336 -1.82 12.80 -8.74
C ALA A 336 -0.30 13.00 -8.71
N VAL A 337 0.50 11.92 -8.77
CA VAL A 337 1.97 12.03 -8.89
C VAL A 337 2.35 12.80 -10.14
N HIS A 338 1.79 12.42 -11.30
CA HIS A 338 2.12 13.08 -12.58
C HIS A 338 1.76 14.57 -12.60
N HIS A 339 0.67 14.95 -11.93
CA HIS A 339 0.24 16.34 -11.80
C HIS A 339 1.14 17.17 -10.88
N HIS A 340 1.47 16.63 -9.71
CA HIS A 340 2.25 17.37 -8.69
C HIS A 340 3.76 17.36 -8.95
N PHE A 341 4.26 16.37 -9.69
CA PHE A 341 5.69 16.15 -9.94
C PHE A 341 5.95 15.95 -11.44
N SER A 342 5.78 17.01 -12.23
CA SER A 342 5.91 16.97 -13.69
C SER A 342 7.34 16.62 -14.18
N SER A 343 8.36 16.72 -13.33
CA SER A 343 9.72 16.27 -13.58
C SER A 343 9.88 14.75 -13.59
N VAL A 344 8.94 14.00 -12.99
CA VAL A 344 8.99 12.55 -12.90
C VAL A 344 8.46 11.92 -14.19
N PRO A 345 9.28 11.14 -14.93
CA PRO A 345 8.82 10.49 -16.16
C PRO A 345 7.65 9.53 -15.89
N LEU A 346 6.63 9.55 -16.75
CA LEU A 346 5.46 8.67 -16.61
C LEU A 346 5.84 7.19 -16.50
N ALA A 347 6.83 6.73 -17.29
CA ALA A 347 7.33 5.35 -17.21
C ALA A 347 7.82 4.99 -15.79
N THR A 348 8.43 5.93 -15.08
CA THR A 348 8.89 5.73 -13.69
C THR A 348 7.70 5.60 -12.73
N ILE A 349 6.67 6.44 -12.88
CA ILE A 349 5.45 6.38 -12.07
C ILE A 349 4.72 5.04 -12.30
N LEU A 350 4.65 4.59 -13.57
CA LEU A 350 4.06 3.29 -13.91
C LEU A 350 4.86 2.12 -13.34
N GLN A 351 6.19 2.22 -13.20
CA GLN A 351 6.98 1.21 -12.48
C GLN A 351 6.57 1.13 -11.00
N TRP A 352 6.35 2.27 -10.33
CA TRP A 352 5.91 2.29 -8.92
C TRP A 352 4.55 1.62 -8.74
N ALA A 353 3.66 1.80 -9.71
CA ALA A 353 2.31 1.24 -9.72
C ALA A 353 2.24 -0.25 -10.11
N THR A 354 3.34 -0.85 -10.59
CA THR A 354 3.35 -2.21 -11.14
C THR A 354 4.54 -3.02 -10.64
N ILE A 355 5.67 -3.04 -11.37
CA ILE A 355 6.81 -3.94 -11.10
C ILE A 355 7.46 -3.69 -9.73
N ASN A 356 7.53 -2.43 -9.26
CA ASN A 356 8.10 -2.15 -7.96
C ASN A 356 7.26 -2.73 -6.82
N GLY A 357 5.92 -2.55 -6.90
CA GLY A 357 4.98 -3.17 -5.96
C GLY A 357 5.07 -4.70 -5.99
N ALA A 358 5.16 -5.29 -7.20
CA ALA A 358 5.31 -6.74 -7.36
C ALA A 358 6.58 -7.26 -6.69
N ARG A 359 7.73 -6.58 -6.89
CA ARG A 359 9.01 -6.93 -6.25
C ARG A 359 8.96 -6.77 -4.74
N ALA A 360 8.40 -5.65 -4.25
CA ALA A 360 8.29 -5.39 -2.83
C ALA A 360 7.42 -6.43 -2.11
N MET A 361 6.36 -6.89 -2.77
CA MET A 361 5.48 -7.96 -2.30
C MET A 361 5.94 -9.37 -2.68
N GLN A 362 7.12 -9.52 -3.34
CA GLN A 362 7.66 -10.82 -3.75
C GLN A 362 6.68 -11.63 -4.62
N TRP A 363 6.05 -10.98 -5.60
CA TRP A 363 5.16 -11.58 -6.62
C TRP A 363 5.60 -11.22 -8.04
N ASP A 364 6.84 -10.75 -8.20
CA ASP A 364 7.39 -10.34 -9.49
C ASP A 364 7.75 -11.51 -10.41
N ASP A 365 7.65 -12.72 -9.93
CA ASP A 365 7.66 -13.94 -10.74
C ASP A 365 6.45 -14.08 -11.68
N THR A 366 5.32 -13.46 -11.32
CA THR A 366 4.05 -13.57 -12.05
C THR A 366 3.39 -12.24 -12.37
N LEU A 367 3.65 -11.19 -11.56
CA LEU A 367 3.01 -9.87 -11.69
C LEU A 367 4.02 -8.78 -12.10
N GLY A 368 3.50 -7.60 -12.39
CA GLY A 368 4.23 -6.34 -12.53
C GLY A 368 4.87 -6.09 -13.90
N SER A 369 4.94 -7.07 -14.81
CA SER A 369 5.50 -6.89 -16.15
C SER A 369 4.92 -7.86 -17.18
N PHE A 370 4.97 -7.48 -18.46
CA PHE A 370 4.56 -8.32 -19.60
C PHE A 370 5.72 -9.23 -20.08
N GLU A 371 6.52 -9.73 -19.17
CA GLU A 371 7.52 -10.74 -19.52
C GLU A 371 6.84 -12.07 -19.90
N LYS A 372 7.43 -12.75 -20.88
CA LYS A 372 6.90 -14.03 -21.39
C LYS A 372 6.69 -15.05 -20.26
N GLY A 373 5.50 -15.63 -20.25
CA GLY A 373 5.09 -16.65 -19.27
C GLY A 373 4.46 -16.08 -18.00
N LYS A 374 4.56 -14.76 -17.73
CA LYS A 374 3.86 -14.13 -16.61
C LYS A 374 2.37 -13.95 -16.92
N LYS A 375 1.57 -13.85 -15.85
CA LYS A 375 0.14 -13.55 -15.90
C LYS A 375 -0.17 -12.33 -15.03
N PRO A 376 0.29 -11.14 -15.44
CA PRO A 376 0.23 -9.94 -14.61
C PRO A 376 -1.15 -9.27 -14.58
N GLY A 377 -2.12 -9.74 -15.38
CA GLY A 377 -3.30 -8.98 -15.74
C GLY A 377 -2.99 -7.95 -16.83
N VAL A 378 -4.03 -7.44 -17.49
CA VAL A 378 -3.90 -6.39 -18.51
C VAL A 378 -4.88 -5.28 -18.19
N VAL A 379 -4.38 -4.06 -18.11
CA VAL A 379 -5.16 -2.86 -17.77
C VAL A 379 -4.97 -1.82 -18.86
N LEU A 380 -6.05 -1.15 -19.23
CA LEU A 380 -6.04 0.04 -20.06
C LEU A 380 -6.19 1.27 -19.17
N LEU A 381 -5.19 2.15 -19.16
CA LEU A 381 -5.28 3.48 -18.58
C LEU A 381 -5.75 4.47 -19.65
N SER A 382 -6.64 5.42 -19.28
CA SER A 382 -6.97 6.55 -20.11
C SER A 382 -5.74 7.47 -20.33
N ASN A 383 -5.71 8.20 -21.45
CA ASN A 383 -4.59 9.10 -21.78
C ASN A 383 -4.38 10.21 -20.75
N ASP A 384 -5.43 10.63 -20.07
CA ASP A 384 -5.39 11.61 -18.98
C ASP A 384 -5.09 10.98 -17.59
N LEU A 385 -4.86 9.67 -17.55
CA LEU A 385 -4.58 8.87 -16.37
C LEU A 385 -5.71 8.87 -15.32
N SER A 386 -6.90 9.36 -15.68
CA SER A 386 -8.00 9.52 -14.72
C SER A 386 -8.76 8.22 -14.45
N GLN A 387 -8.69 7.26 -15.35
CA GLN A 387 -9.43 6.01 -15.30
C GLN A 387 -8.55 4.83 -15.69
N SER A 388 -8.89 3.67 -15.16
CA SER A 388 -8.33 2.39 -15.55
C SER A 388 -9.44 1.36 -15.73
N THR A 389 -9.24 0.44 -16.65
CA THR A 389 -10.20 -0.64 -16.94
C THR A 389 -9.44 -1.96 -17.05
N ARG A 390 -9.88 -2.96 -16.32
CA ARG A 390 -9.37 -4.32 -16.46
C ARG A 390 -9.80 -4.91 -17.80
N LEU A 391 -8.86 -5.45 -18.56
CA LEU A 391 -9.10 -6.15 -19.81
C LEU A 391 -8.94 -7.69 -19.68
N LEU A 392 -8.04 -8.10 -18.77
CA LEU A 392 -7.76 -9.50 -18.42
C LEU A 392 -7.38 -9.64 -16.96
#